data_89c654fccaa5d70e2cf74ff6376d8616
#
_entry.id   89c654fccaa5d70e2cf74ff6376d8616
#
_cell.length_a   1.000
_cell.length_b   1.000
_cell.length_c   1.000
_cell.angle_alpha   90.00
_cell.angle_beta   90.00
_cell.angle_gamma   90.00
#
_symmetry.space_group_name_H-M   'P 1'
#
loop_
_entity.id
_entity.type
_entity.pdbx_description
1 polymer ?
#
loop_
_entity_poly.entity_id
_entity_poly.type
_entity_poly.pdbx_seq_one_letter_code
_entity_poly.pdbx_strand_id
1 'polypeptide(L)'
;MSSRRLWVLAAAALAVALLGTACSGGGDDEATEGGQEETQAPVSAGVLALSADTVFGPANIPEDQAASQVCVLASRFPRNSEIVWRARVIDPVSGEEMDDSMLDSVVVTLADGQEFEMRYGPHPADNATDFFWTTSFDVPKDYPTGTLSYEIVATGADDSTGTFKPFDVAPSLLTITDDVLKTIEEEG
;
A
#
# COMPACT_ATOMS: atom_id res chain seq x y z
N MET A 1 -26.94 -37.88 -10.94
CA MET A 1 -26.83 -38.82 -9.81
C MET A 1 -26.30 -38.05 -8.61
N SER A 2 -27.13 -38.04 -7.59
CA SER A 2 -27.08 -37.28 -6.35
C SER A 2 -26.02 -37.79 -5.38
N SER A 3 -25.32 -36.92 -4.65
CA SER A 3 -24.82 -37.22 -3.31
C SER A 3 -24.65 -35.92 -2.50
N ARG A 4 -25.71 -35.62 -1.78
CA ARG A 4 -25.70 -34.66 -0.66
C ARG A 4 -24.99 -35.33 0.52
N ARG A 5 -24.01 -34.72 1.08
CA ARG A 5 -23.51 -35.05 2.43
C ARG A 5 -23.83 -33.93 3.41
N LEU A 6 -24.87 -34.19 4.20
CA LEU A 6 -25.15 -33.48 5.45
C LEU A 6 -23.99 -33.77 6.43
N TRP A 7 -23.49 -32.76 7.10
CA TRP A 7 -22.73 -32.89 8.35
C TRP A 7 -23.49 -32.17 9.46
N VAL A 8 -23.74 -32.98 10.49
CA VAL A 8 -24.57 -32.72 11.66
C VAL A 8 -23.78 -31.92 12.68
N LEU A 9 -24.48 -30.97 13.30
CA LEU A 9 -24.08 -30.17 14.45
C LEU A 9 -23.75 -31.02 15.69
N ALA A 10 -22.69 -30.66 16.41
CA ALA A 10 -22.52 -31.04 17.79
C ALA A 10 -22.18 -29.77 18.60
N ALA A 11 -23.17 -29.29 19.35
CA ALA A 11 -22.99 -28.26 20.35
C ALA A 11 -22.49 -28.89 21.65
N ALA A 12 -21.42 -28.36 22.23
CA ALA A 12 -20.99 -28.67 23.60
C ALA A 12 -20.96 -27.35 24.40
N ALA A 13 -21.95 -27.18 25.25
CA ALA A 13 -21.98 -26.13 26.25
C ALA A 13 -21.18 -26.58 27.48
N LEU A 14 -20.18 -25.79 27.88
CA LEU A 14 -19.49 -25.94 29.14
C LEU A 14 -19.80 -24.73 30.03
N ALA A 15 -20.66 -24.91 31.02
CA ALA A 15 -20.94 -23.97 32.08
C ALA A 15 -19.92 -24.17 33.23
N VAL A 16 -19.11 -23.16 33.51
CA VAL A 16 -18.28 -23.11 34.72
C VAL A 16 -18.87 -22.05 35.69
N ALA A 17 -19.49 -22.53 36.76
CA ALA A 17 -19.90 -21.69 37.90
C ALA A 17 -18.71 -21.57 38.87
N LEU A 18 -18.25 -20.35 39.09
CA LEU A 18 -17.32 -20.03 40.18
C LEU A 18 -18.08 -19.21 41.26
N LEU A 19 -18.30 -19.88 42.37
CA LEU A 19 -18.72 -19.32 43.63
C LEU A 19 -17.52 -18.61 44.28
N GLY A 20 -17.58 -17.34 44.46
CA GLY A 20 -16.59 -16.52 45.18
C GLY A 20 -17.22 -15.78 46.32
N THR A 21 -16.74 -16.00 47.46
CA THR A 21 -17.06 -15.70 48.85
C THR A 21 -17.26 -14.20 49.14
N ALA A 22 -18.32 -13.88 49.86
CA ALA A 22 -18.57 -12.58 50.48
C ALA A 22 -17.61 -12.32 51.64
N CYS A 23 -17.05 -11.10 51.73
CA CYS A 23 -16.56 -10.50 52.96
C CYS A 23 -17.39 -9.24 53.21
N SER A 24 -18.13 -9.33 54.32
CA SER A 24 -18.90 -8.25 54.95
C SER A 24 -17.94 -7.26 55.63
N GLY A 25 -18.11 -5.98 55.39
CA GLY A 25 -17.50 -4.89 56.13
C GLY A 25 -18.33 -3.63 55.89
N GLY A 26 -19.12 -3.24 56.92
CA GLY A 26 -19.99 -2.06 56.85
C GLY A 26 -19.20 -0.76 56.89
N GLY A 27 -19.74 0.23 56.23
CA GLY A 27 -19.35 1.62 56.29
C GLY A 27 -20.34 2.40 55.42
N ASP A 28 -21.27 3.09 56.11
CA ASP A 28 -22.18 4.06 55.48
C ASP A 28 -21.36 5.27 55.02
N ASP A 29 -21.23 5.47 53.74
CA ASP A 29 -20.85 6.75 53.14
C ASP A 29 -21.64 6.94 51.84
N GLU A 30 -22.35 8.07 51.79
CA GLU A 30 -23.16 8.53 50.68
C GLU A 30 -22.36 8.55 49.39
N ALA A 31 -22.70 7.67 48.46
CA ALA A 31 -22.14 7.69 47.09
C ALA A 31 -22.83 8.81 46.30
N THR A 32 -22.12 9.91 46.14
CA THR A 32 -22.34 10.88 45.07
C THR A 32 -22.09 10.15 43.75
N GLU A 33 -23.13 9.91 42.96
CA GLU A 33 -23.01 9.48 41.58
C GLU A 33 -22.31 10.56 40.74
N GLY A 34 -21.00 10.57 40.79
CA GLY A 34 -20.20 11.25 39.81
C GLY A 34 -20.15 10.39 38.55
N GLY A 35 -20.96 10.73 37.55
CA GLY A 35 -20.80 10.17 36.20
C GLY A 35 -19.39 10.43 35.75
N GLN A 36 -18.57 9.37 35.69
CA GLN A 36 -17.33 9.40 34.96
C GLN A 36 -17.71 9.44 33.48
N GLU A 37 -17.69 10.63 32.93
CA GLU A 37 -17.61 10.83 31.50
C GLU A 37 -16.32 10.18 31.07
N GLU A 38 -16.39 8.95 30.53
CA GLU A 38 -15.28 8.31 29.86
C GLU A 38 -14.88 9.23 28.71
N THR A 39 -13.91 10.08 29.00
CA THR A 39 -13.21 10.81 27.93
C THR A 39 -12.56 9.75 27.07
N GLN A 40 -13.23 9.34 25.98
CA GLN A 40 -12.63 8.52 24.96
C GLN A 40 -11.34 9.23 24.54
N ALA A 41 -10.20 8.57 24.78
CA ALA A 41 -8.95 9.03 24.24
C ALA A 41 -9.16 9.24 22.72
N PRO A 42 -8.61 10.34 22.16
CA PRO A 42 -8.74 10.55 20.73
C PRO A 42 -8.26 9.28 20.02
N VAL A 43 -9.11 8.71 19.17
CA VAL A 43 -8.76 7.58 18.32
C VAL A 43 -7.59 8.08 17.48
N SER A 44 -6.39 7.59 17.77
CA SER A 44 -5.22 7.91 16.96
C SER A 44 -5.51 7.41 15.55
N ALA A 45 -5.44 8.31 14.56
CA ALA A 45 -5.53 7.90 13.17
C ALA A 45 -4.58 6.72 12.95
N GLY A 46 -5.08 5.65 12.33
CA GLY A 46 -4.31 4.43 12.11
C GLY A 46 -3.05 4.72 11.28
N VAL A 47 -2.01 3.94 11.50
CA VAL A 47 -0.79 3.99 10.67
C VAL A 47 -0.87 2.87 9.64
N LEU A 48 -0.78 3.20 8.36
CA LEU A 48 -0.73 2.25 7.26
C LEU A 48 0.71 1.82 6.98
N ALA A 49 0.91 0.56 6.65
CA ALA A 49 2.21 0.05 6.20
C ALA A 49 2.26 0.01 4.68
N LEU A 50 3.32 0.58 4.10
CA LEU A 50 3.53 0.59 2.66
C LEU A 50 4.79 -0.19 2.28
N SER A 51 4.69 -0.93 1.18
CA SER A 51 5.84 -1.43 0.43
C SER A 51 5.73 -0.97 -1.01
N ALA A 52 6.85 -0.65 -1.63
CA ALA A 52 6.85 -0.22 -3.02
C ALA A 52 8.11 -0.67 -3.77
N ASP A 53 7.94 -0.88 -5.05
CA ASP A 53 9.03 -1.10 -6.00
C ASP A 53 8.84 -0.27 -7.27
N THR A 54 9.87 -0.26 -8.11
CA THR A 54 9.85 0.37 -9.42
C THR A 54 10.23 -0.61 -10.50
N VAL A 55 9.56 -0.52 -11.64
CA VAL A 55 9.81 -1.36 -12.81
C VAL A 55 9.86 -0.52 -14.08
N PHE A 56 10.44 -1.08 -15.13
CA PHE A 56 10.31 -0.50 -16.47
C PHE A 56 8.89 -0.62 -16.98
N GLY A 57 8.32 0.51 -17.44
CA GLY A 57 7.10 0.54 -18.25
C GLY A 57 7.38 0.21 -19.74
N PRO A 58 6.32 0.02 -20.54
CA PRO A 58 6.44 -0.35 -21.95
C PRO A 58 6.87 0.78 -22.89
N ALA A 59 6.83 2.03 -22.47
CA ALA A 59 7.12 3.15 -23.35
C ALA A 59 8.54 3.09 -23.91
N ASN A 60 8.64 3.19 -25.23
CA ASN A 60 9.89 3.15 -26.00
C ASN A 60 10.74 1.85 -25.84
N ILE A 61 10.11 0.77 -25.38
CA ILE A 61 10.70 -0.57 -25.40
C ILE A 61 10.21 -1.28 -26.67
N PRO A 62 11.11 -1.76 -27.55
CA PRO A 62 10.72 -2.54 -28.73
C PRO A 62 9.91 -3.79 -28.34
N GLU A 63 8.90 -4.13 -29.15
CA GLU A 63 7.97 -5.23 -28.85
C GLU A 63 8.69 -6.58 -28.65
N ASP A 64 9.73 -6.84 -29.44
CA ASP A 64 10.56 -8.05 -29.34
C ASP A 64 11.39 -8.11 -28.04
N GLN A 65 11.59 -6.99 -27.36
CA GLN A 65 12.29 -6.88 -26.08
C GLN A 65 11.35 -6.75 -24.89
N ALA A 66 10.07 -6.48 -25.11
CA ALA A 66 9.10 -6.21 -24.06
C ALA A 66 9.04 -7.32 -23.00
N ALA A 67 9.04 -8.58 -23.43
CA ALA A 67 9.00 -9.73 -22.52
C ALA A 67 10.20 -9.84 -21.55
N SER A 68 11.34 -9.22 -21.91
CA SER A 68 12.56 -9.25 -21.10
C SER A 68 12.86 -7.96 -20.35
N GLN A 69 12.19 -6.86 -20.68
CA GLN A 69 12.47 -5.54 -20.10
C GLN A 69 11.27 -4.95 -19.36
N VAL A 70 10.05 -5.09 -19.88
CA VAL A 70 8.84 -4.54 -19.23
C VAL A 70 8.55 -5.29 -17.94
N CYS A 71 8.16 -4.56 -16.90
CA CYS A 71 7.89 -5.06 -15.55
C CYS A 71 9.11 -5.65 -14.81
N VAL A 72 10.33 -5.46 -15.31
CA VAL A 72 11.55 -5.84 -14.62
C VAL A 72 11.87 -4.80 -13.54
N LEU A 73 12.17 -5.27 -12.33
CA LEU A 73 12.58 -4.42 -11.21
C LEU A 73 13.82 -3.61 -11.59
N ALA A 74 13.75 -2.31 -11.43
CA ALA A 74 14.83 -1.40 -11.77
C ALA A 74 14.88 -0.21 -10.83
N SER A 75 16.10 0.30 -10.62
CA SER A 75 16.35 1.58 -9.94
C SER A 75 17.14 2.55 -10.83
N ARG A 76 17.46 2.15 -12.06
CA ARG A 76 18.21 2.95 -13.03
C ARG A 76 17.40 3.03 -14.32
N PHE A 77 17.10 4.24 -14.75
CA PHE A 77 16.25 4.50 -15.89
C PHE A 77 16.94 5.46 -16.87
N PRO A 78 17.08 5.09 -18.15
CA PRO A 78 17.50 6.04 -19.17
C PRO A 78 16.43 7.12 -19.37
N ARG A 79 16.83 8.28 -19.87
CA ARG A 79 15.88 9.26 -20.37
C ARG A 79 15.05 8.68 -21.50
N ASN A 80 13.85 9.17 -21.70
CA ASN A 80 12.86 8.65 -22.66
C ASN A 80 12.38 7.22 -22.33
N SER A 81 12.56 6.76 -21.10
CA SER A 81 11.94 5.53 -20.59
C SER A 81 10.74 5.83 -19.74
N GLU A 82 9.96 4.83 -19.40
CA GLU A 82 8.86 4.93 -18.46
C GLU A 82 9.24 4.26 -17.15
N ILE A 83 9.10 5.00 -16.05
CA ILE A 83 9.16 4.48 -14.69
C ILE A 83 7.75 4.12 -14.26
N VAL A 84 7.54 2.90 -13.77
CA VAL A 84 6.27 2.51 -13.14
C VAL A 84 6.52 2.21 -11.67
N TRP A 85 5.80 2.90 -10.79
CA TRP A 85 5.75 2.56 -9.37
C TRP A 85 4.62 1.57 -9.12
N ARG A 86 4.91 0.56 -8.30
CA ARG A 86 3.93 -0.37 -7.76
C ARG A 86 4.01 -0.33 -6.24
N ALA A 87 2.87 -0.20 -5.60
CA ALA A 87 2.80 -0.18 -4.14
C ALA A 87 1.72 -1.14 -3.63
N ARG A 88 1.93 -1.65 -2.42
CA ARG A 88 0.93 -2.30 -1.59
C ARG A 88 0.77 -1.51 -0.31
N VAL A 89 -0.45 -1.33 0.10
CA VAL A 89 -0.82 -0.68 1.35
C VAL A 89 -1.51 -1.72 2.22
N ILE A 90 -1.09 -1.83 3.45
CA ILE A 90 -1.56 -2.86 4.39
C ILE A 90 -1.97 -2.17 5.68
N ASP A 91 -3.12 -2.54 6.22
CA ASP A 91 -3.45 -2.25 7.61
C ASP A 91 -2.61 -3.17 8.51
N PRO A 92 -1.65 -2.65 9.29
CA PRO A 92 -0.77 -3.49 10.10
C PRO A 92 -1.46 -4.15 11.30
N VAL A 93 -2.70 -3.74 11.63
CA VAL A 93 -3.48 -4.32 12.73
C VAL A 93 -4.21 -5.58 12.27
N SER A 94 -4.89 -5.50 11.14
CA SER A 94 -5.63 -6.64 10.56
C SER A 94 -4.74 -7.51 9.66
N GLY A 95 -3.68 -6.95 9.08
CA GLY A 95 -2.88 -7.55 8.02
C GLY A 95 -3.58 -7.55 6.67
N GLU A 96 -4.69 -6.84 6.53
CA GLU A 96 -5.47 -6.75 5.29
C GLU A 96 -4.81 -5.78 4.30
N GLU A 97 -4.81 -6.16 3.02
CA GLU A 97 -4.38 -5.29 1.93
C GLU A 97 -5.48 -4.30 1.60
N MET A 98 -5.14 -3.01 1.52
CA MET A 98 -6.06 -1.90 1.33
C MET A 98 -6.24 -1.60 -0.16
N ASP A 99 -7.46 -1.73 -0.63
CA ASP A 99 -7.86 -1.44 -2.01
C ASP A 99 -8.48 -0.04 -2.18
N ASP A 100 -8.99 0.25 -3.37
CA ASP A 100 -9.60 1.53 -3.74
C ASP A 100 -10.97 1.83 -3.10
N SER A 101 -11.54 0.88 -2.37
CA SER A 101 -12.74 1.09 -1.56
C SER A 101 -12.41 1.54 -0.12
N MET A 102 -11.16 1.39 0.31
CA MET A 102 -10.68 1.63 1.66
C MET A 102 -9.76 2.87 1.77
N LEU A 103 -9.14 3.27 0.66
CA LEU A 103 -8.22 4.42 0.61
C LEU A 103 -8.82 5.57 -0.20
N ASP A 104 -8.67 6.78 0.32
CA ASP A 104 -9.05 8.01 -0.39
C ASP A 104 -8.04 8.35 -1.48
N SER A 105 -6.75 8.10 -1.23
CA SER A 105 -5.69 8.38 -2.20
C SER A 105 -4.41 7.63 -1.90
N VAL A 106 -3.65 7.33 -2.97
CA VAL A 106 -2.24 6.94 -2.91
C VAL A 106 -1.49 7.78 -3.94
N VAL A 107 -0.49 8.55 -3.51
CA VAL A 107 0.18 9.54 -4.36
C VAL A 107 1.69 9.37 -4.29
N VAL A 108 2.35 9.36 -5.45
CA VAL A 108 3.80 9.49 -5.59
C VAL A 108 4.14 10.96 -5.75
N THR A 109 5.05 11.48 -4.93
CA THR A 109 5.59 12.84 -5.06
C THR A 109 7.08 12.76 -5.33
N LEU A 110 7.56 13.36 -6.40
CA LEU A 110 8.99 13.48 -6.73
C LEU A 110 9.63 14.66 -6.01
N ALA A 111 10.95 14.62 -5.89
CA ALA A 111 11.73 15.69 -5.24
C ALA A 111 11.58 17.08 -5.90
N ASP A 112 11.21 17.12 -7.17
CA ASP A 112 10.93 18.37 -7.92
C ASP A 112 9.49 18.88 -7.73
N GLY A 113 8.68 18.17 -6.94
CA GLY A 113 7.30 18.52 -6.60
C GLY A 113 6.24 18.02 -7.59
N GLN A 114 6.62 17.20 -8.57
CA GLN A 114 5.63 16.53 -9.42
C GLN A 114 4.89 15.45 -8.61
N GLU A 115 3.57 15.36 -8.79
CA GLU A 115 2.70 14.41 -8.11
C GLU A 115 1.98 13.52 -9.12
N PHE A 116 1.87 12.22 -8.78
CA PHE A 116 1.21 11.21 -9.60
C PHE A 116 0.28 10.39 -8.73
N GLU A 117 -1.00 10.49 -9.00
CA GLU A 117 -2.02 9.66 -8.33
C GLU A 117 -1.88 8.21 -8.80
N MET A 118 -1.88 7.28 -7.87
CA MET A 118 -1.85 5.85 -8.14
C MET A 118 -3.26 5.29 -8.26
N ARG A 119 -3.42 4.23 -9.06
CA ARG A 119 -4.67 3.50 -9.23
C ARG A 119 -4.48 2.06 -8.81
N TYR A 120 -5.47 1.54 -8.09
CA TYR A 120 -5.51 0.12 -7.73
C TYR A 120 -5.99 -0.71 -8.92
N GLY A 121 -5.34 -1.82 -9.18
CA GLY A 121 -5.72 -2.67 -10.30
C GLY A 121 -4.95 -3.98 -10.41
N PRO A 122 -5.48 -4.88 -11.26
CA PRO A 122 -4.93 -6.21 -11.48
C PRO A 122 -3.61 -6.17 -12.25
N HIS A 123 -2.70 -7.09 -11.90
CA HIS A 123 -1.45 -7.32 -12.62
C HIS A 123 -1.20 -8.82 -12.83
N PRO A 124 -0.92 -9.23 -14.08
CA PRO A 124 -1.15 -8.45 -15.31
C PRO A 124 -2.64 -8.14 -15.51
N ALA A 125 -2.97 -7.15 -16.34
CA ALA A 125 -4.37 -6.75 -16.59
C ALA A 125 -5.23 -7.92 -17.08
N ASP A 126 -4.65 -8.75 -17.96
CA ASP A 126 -5.24 -10.01 -18.39
C ASP A 126 -4.70 -11.17 -17.54
N ASN A 127 -5.58 -11.98 -16.97
CA ASN A 127 -5.25 -13.08 -16.05
C ASN A 127 -4.49 -12.60 -14.79
N ALA A 128 -5.08 -11.68 -14.06
CA ALA A 128 -4.54 -11.14 -12.83
C ALA A 128 -4.08 -12.23 -11.86
N THR A 129 -2.83 -12.17 -11.46
CA THR A 129 -2.26 -12.99 -10.38
C THR A 129 -2.07 -12.19 -9.12
N ASP A 130 -2.11 -10.85 -9.24
CA ASP A 130 -1.85 -9.92 -8.16
C ASP A 130 -2.56 -8.59 -8.38
N PHE A 131 -2.62 -7.74 -7.36
CA PHE A 131 -3.16 -6.40 -7.42
C PHE A 131 -2.17 -5.42 -6.81
N PHE A 132 -2.06 -4.23 -7.40
CA PHE A 132 -1.18 -3.17 -6.94
C PHE A 132 -1.82 -1.80 -7.11
N TRP A 133 -1.39 -0.86 -6.30
CA TRP A 133 -1.47 0.56 -6.59
C TRP A 133 -0.36 0.89 -7.57
N THR A 134 -0.70 1.50 -8.71
CA THR A 134 0.27 1.79 -9.77
C THR A 134 0.08 3.18 -10.36
N THR A 135 1.20 3.78 -10.73
CA THR A 135 1.26 4.98 -11.58
C THR A 135 2.54 4.96 -12.38
N SER A 136 2.62 5.78 -13.42
CA SER A 136 3.81 5.87 -14.28
C SER A 136 4.25 7.31 -14.52
N PHE A 137 5.52 7.45 -14.87
CA PHE A 137 6.16 8.69 -15.30
C PHE A 137 7.01 8.44 -16.55
N ASP A 138 6.63 9.10 -17.64
CA ASP A 138 7.45 9.14 -18.84
C ASP A 138 8.61 10.12 -18.63
N VAL A 139 9.81 9.61 -18.51
CA VAL A 139 11.01 10.43 -18.28
C VAL A 139 11.33 11.23 -19.55
N PRO A 140 11.25 12.56 -19.54
CA PRO A 140 11.56 13.35 -20.72
C PRO A 140 12.98 13.13 -21.27
N LYS A 141 13.19 13.30 -22.58
CA LYS A 141 14.51 13.18 -23.21
C LYS A 141 15.55 14.14 -22.66
N ASP A 142 15.11 15.26 -22.11
CA ASP A 142 15.92 16.32 -21.51
C ASP A 142 15.84 16.37 -19.98
N TYR A 143 15.23 15.37 -19.34
CA TYR A 143 15.13 15.31 -17.88
C TYR A 143 16.52 15.31 -17.23
N PRO A 144 16.69 16.00 -16.09
CA PRO A 144 17.96 16.02 -15.37
C PRO A 144 18.44 14.61 -15.00
N THR A 145 19.73 14.35 -15.24
CA THR A 145 20.35 13.08 -14.84
C THR A 145 20.80 13.11 -13.39
N GLY A 146 20.93 11.96 -12.77
CA GLY A 146 21.36 11.82 -11.38
C GLY A 146 20.36 11.08 -10.52
N THR A 147 20.49 11.21 -9.22
CA THR A 147 19.57 10.58 -8.27
C THR A 147 18.24 11.31 -8.23
N LEU A 148 17.15 10.54 -8.24
CA LEU A 148 15.78 11.02 -8.09
C LEU A 148 15.19 10.39 -6.83
N SER A 149 14.90 11.21 -5.82
CA SER A 149 14.15 10.79 -4.66
C SER A 149 12.66 10.97 -4.87
N TYR A 150 11.87 10.12 -4.20
CA TYR A 150 10.42 10.17 -4.22
C TYR A 150 9.85 9.72 -2.88
N GLU A 151 8.59 10.00 -2.71
CA GLU A 151 7.79 9.59 -1.55
C GLU A 151 6.44 9.07 -2.05
N ILE A 152 5.90 8.05 -1.40
CA ILE A 152 4.54 7.57 -1.65
C ILE A 152 3.75 7.74 -0.36
N VAL A 153 2.62 8.45 -0.44
CA VAL A 153 1.72 8.67 0.69
C VAL A 153 0.38 8.03 0.38
N ALA A 154 -0.10 7.20 1.30
CA ALA A 154 -1.46 6.66 1.29
C ALA A 154 -2.29 7.33 2.38
N THR A 155 -3.55 7.64 2.06
CA THR A 155 -4.53 8.21 2.99
C THR A 155 -5.79 7.37 2.94
N GLY A 156 -6.22 6.88 4.10
CA GLY A 156 -7.46 6.13 4.27
C GLY A 156 -8.65 7.02 4.55
N ALA A 157 -9.86 6.51 4.29
CA ALA A 157 -11.11 7.20 4.53
C ALA A 157 -11.39 7.51 6.02
N ASP A 158 -10.62 6.92 6.93
CA ASP A 158 -10.65 7.13 8.39
C ASP A 158 -9.52 8.05 8.88
N ASP A 159 -8.91 8.84 8.00
CA ASP A 159 -7.73 9.68 8.25
C ASP A 159 -6.45 8.87 8.62
N SER A 160 -6.47 7.54 8.47
CA SER A 160 -5.24 6.75 8.56
C SER A 160 -4.26 7.15 7.46
N THR A 161 -2.97 7.13 7.77
CA THR A 161 -1.94 7.50 6.79
C THR A 161 -0.75 6.57 6.83
N GLY A 162 -0.10 6.41 5.71
CA GLY A 162 1.16 5.70 5.60
C GLY A 162 2.08 6.36 4.59
N THR A 163 3.38 6.23 4.82
CA THR A 163 4.40 6.81 3.95
C THR A 163 5.46 5.78 3.64
N PHE A 164 5.77 5.62 2.37
CA PHE A 164 6.95 4.92 1.90
C PHE A 164 7.96 5.93 1.36
N LYS A 165 9.19 5.85 1.83
CA LYS A 165 10.30 6.65 1.33
C LYS A 165 11.55 5.80 1.23
N PRO A 166 12.20 5.72 0.07
CA PRO A 166 13.49 5.04 -0.04
C PRO A 166 14.52 5.64 0.93
N PHE A 167 15.47 4.84 1.39
CA PHE A 167 16.59 5.37 2.16
C PHE A 167 17.34 6.43 1.36
N ASP A 168 17.73 7.51 2.03
CA ASP A 168 18.46 8.62 1.40
C ASP A 168 19.95 8.27 1.19
N VAL A 169 20.17 7.21 0.43
CA VAL A 169 21.47 6.75 -0.06
C VAL A 169 21.36 6.42 -1.54
N ALA A 170 22.34 6.83 -2.33
CA ALA A 170 22.28 6.70 -3.78
C ALA A 170 21.86 5.30 -4.32
N PRO A 171 22.27 4.17 -3.71
CA PRO A 171 21.82 2.85 -4.19
C PRO A 171 20.33 2.55 -3.98
N SER A 172 19.66 3.25 -3.05
CA SER A 172 18.24 3.07 -2.75
C SER A 172 17.33 4.06 -3.49
N LEU A 173 17.92 5.13 -4.04
CA LEU A 173 17.21 6.12 -4.84
C LEU A 173 17.16 5.70 -6.31
N LEU A 174 16.20 6.25 -7.04
CA LEU A 174 16.20 6.11 -8.49
C LEU A 174 17.39 6.86 -9.09
N THR A 175 17.89 6.39 -10.22
CA THR A 175 18.94 7.06 -10.99
C THR A 175 18.46 7.26 -12.41
N ILE A 176 18.38 8.50 -12.85
CA ILE A 176 18.19 8.84 -14.25
C ILE A 176 19.55 8.86 -14.92
N THR A 177 19.77 7.99 -15.92
CA THR A 177 21.05 7.89 -16.62
C THR A 177 21.11 8.87 -17.78
N ASP A 178 22.32 9.10 -18.31
CA ASP A 178 22.55 9.96 -19.46
C ASP A 178 22.20 9.28 -20.80
N ASP A 179 21.98 7.97 -20.78
CA ASP A 179 21.43 7.27 -21.95
C ASP A 179 20.03 7.81 -22.27
N VAL A 180 19.68 7.77 -23.56
CA VAL A 180 18.35 8.15 -24.06
C VAL A 180 17.82 7.00 -24.90
N LEU A 181 16.68 6.42 -24.52
CA LEU A 181 16.00 5.45 -25.35
C LEU A 181 15.52 6.11 -26.65
N LYS A 182 15.71 5.42 -27.74
CA LYS A 182 15.17 5.87 -29.02
C LYS A 182 13.64 5.74 -28.99
N THR A 183 12.96 6.67 -29.64
CA THR A 183 11.53 6.52 -29.88
C THR A 183 11.32 5.42 -30.92
N ILE A 184 10.36 4.53 -30.72
CA ILE A 184 10.10 3.39 -31.63
C ILE A 184 9.84 3.87 -33.07
N GLU A 185 9.27 5.06 -33.25
CA GLU A 185 9.03 5.68 -34.56
C GLU A 185 10.31 6.10 -35.28
N GLU A 186 11.44 6.22 -34.58
CA GLU A 186 12.74 6.63 -35.15
C GLU A 186 13.53 5.42 -35.76
N GLU A 187 13.05 4.20 -35.58
CA GLU A 187 13.69 2.95 -36.07
C GLU A 187 13.04 2.40 -37.37
N GLY A 188 12.08 3.11 -37.97
CA GLY A 188 11.32 2.74 -39.16
C GLY A 188 11.98 3.19 -40.46
#